data_fae8e3a947b9270e6426306dd075b029
#
_entry.id   fae8e3a947b9270e6426306dd075b029
#
_cell.length_a   1.000
_cell.length_b   1.000
_cell.length_c   1.000
_cell.angle_alpha   90.00
_cell.angle_beta   90.00
_cell.angle_gamma   90.00
#
_symmetry.space_group_name_H-M   'P 1'
#
loop_
_entity.id
_entity.type
_entity.pdbx_description
1 polymer ?
#
loop_
_entity_poly.entity_id
_entity_poly.type
_entity_poly.pdbx_seq_one_letter_code
_entity_poly.pdbx_strand_id
1 'polypeptide(L)'
;MSEVPPSRRDHSKLRFIDAMPRPLLVLFLVTGTVAVVAALVFIIHPPEFSTVPVQDRRPPPRGTLTHDTGRIFPAPLPSAAPQVSAPCSALSTTVLTVGVSGAVRLREVLADVCRLAQGGVARDLTVAIGGLRGATIRFAVFQRAGVESTADFATRTIWLNIKFSRSNLPVEQVAPVIVHEGYHLAHLQVAVTASQELGARRAEVAACRELISVDHWPRWCKDARALTDLPAARALELLVSAGYRP
;
A
#
# COMPACT_ATOMS: atom_id res chain seq x y z
N MET A 1 -20.04 -20.56 -62.00
CA MET A 1 -20.09 -19.09 -61.71
C MET A 1 -21.22 -18.88 -60.71
N SER A 2 -20.88 -18.71 -59.44
CA SER A 2 -21.84 -18.53 -58.35
C SER A 2 -21.82 -17.06 -57.96
N GLU A 3 -22.93 -16.37 -58.18
CA GLU A 3 -23.12 -14.97 -57.77
C GLU A 3 -23.25 -14.87 -56.25
N VAL A 4 -22.41 -14.01 -55.66
CA VAL A 4 -22.50 -13.65 -54.27
C VAL A 4 -23.54 -12.52 -54.10
N PRO A 5 -24.56 -12.67 -53.25
CA PRO A 5 -25.55 -11.62 -53.04
C PRO A 5 -24.95 -10.42 -52.28
N PRO A 6 -25.40 -9.18 -52.58
CA PRO A 6 -24.87 -7.97 -51.94
C PRO A 6 -25.25 -7.90 -50.46
N SER A 7 -24.28 -7.60 -49.64
CA SER A 7 -24.38 -7.36 -48.18
C SER A 7 -25.40 -6.23 -47.90
N ARG A 8 -26.50 -6.55 -47.22
CA ARG A 8 -27.42 -5.57 -46.63
C ARG A 8 -26.69 -4.76 -45.57
N ARG A 9 -26.41 -3.50 -45.86
CA ARG A 9 -25.94 -2.54 -44.83
C ARG A 9 -27.05 -2.35 -43.80
N ASP A 10 -26.72 -2.68 -42.58
CA ASP A 10 -27.60 -2.56 -41.40
C ASP A 10 -27.76 -1.07 -41.00
N HIS A 11 -28.84 -0.45 -41.42
CA HIS A 11 -29.21 0.93 -41.12
C HIS A 11 -29.91 1.09 -39.76
N SER A 12 -29.83 0.10 -38.87
CA SER A 12 -30.54 0.11 -37.58
C SER A 12 -29.99 1.12 -36.58
N LYS A 13 -28.72 1.56 -36.71
CA LYS A 13 -28.07 2.45 -35.76
C LYS A 13 -28.47 3.94 -35.87
N LEU A 14 -29.06 4.35 -36.98
CA LEU A 14 -29.47 5.76 -37.17
C LEU A 14 -30.86 6.08 -36.63
N ARG A 15 -31.71 5.08 -36.36
CA ARG A 15 -33.10 5.30 -35.90
C ARG A 15 -33.19 5.63 -34.37
N PHE A 16 -32.13 5.45 -33.63
CA PHE A 16 -32.16 5.68 -32.18
C PHE A 16 -32.20 7.19 -31.80
N ILE A 17 -31.61 8.02 -32.65
CA ILE A 17 -31.55 9.47 -32.39
C ILE A 17 -32.91 10.15 -32.66
N ASP A 18 -33.67 9.65 -33.67
CA ASP A 18 -34.97 10.22 -34.02
C ASP A 18 -36.09 9.89 -33.03
N ALA A 19 -35.91 8.87 -32.19
CA ALA A 19 -36.87 8.46 -31.16
C ALA A 19 -36.65 9.11 -29.79
N MET A 20 -35.60 9.94 -29.62
CA MET A 20 -35.26 10.54 -28.36
C MET A 20 -36.10 11.79 -28.09
N PRO A 21 -36.76 11.91 -26.93
CA PRO A 21 -37.46 13.15 -26.56
C PRO A 21 -36.50 14.34 -26.60
N ARG A 22 -36.92 15.44 -27.23
CA ARG A 22 -36.13 16.65 -27.40
C ARG A 22 -35.35 17.13 -26.16
N PRO A 23 -35.94 17.08 -24.93
CA PRO A 23 -35.18 17.49 -23.74
C PRO A 23 -34.00 16.55 -23.41
N LEU A 24 -34.12 15.23 -23.69
CA LEU A 24 -33.04 14.26 -23.53
C LEU A 24 -31.91 14.46 -24.55
N LEU A 25 -32.27 14.82 -25.79
CA LEU A 25 -31.29 15.14 -26.85
C LEU A 25 -30.46 16.39 -26.47
N VAL A 26 -31.13 17.42 -25.95
CA VAL A 26 -30.44 18.64 -25.48
C VAL A 26 -29.52 18.34 -24.30
N LEU A 27 -29.95 17.54 -23.35
CA LEU A 27 -29.11 17.12 -22.22
C LEU A 27 -27.87 16.33 -22.69
N PHE A 28 -28.05 15.42 -23.65
CA PHE A 28 -26.94 14.65 -24.21
C PHE A 28 -25.94 15.52 -25.00
N LEU A 29 -26.44 16.49 -25.75
CA LEU A 29 -25.58 17.44 -26.46
C LEU A 29 -24.81 18.35 -25.50
N VAL A 30 -25.46 18.86 -24.45
CA VAL A 30 -24.82 19.72 -23.47
C VAL A 30 -23.76 18.96 -22.67
N THR A 31 -24.07 17.76 -22.17
CA THR A 31 -23.09 16.94 -21.43
C THR A 31 -21.93 16.48 -22.31
N GLY A 32 -22.20 16.11 -23.56
CA GLY A 32 -21.16 15.75 -24.53
C GLY A 32 -20.24 16.93 -24.83
N THR A 33 -20.80 18.13 -25.02
CA THR A 33 -20.02 19.34 -25.30
C THR A 33 -19.15 19.74 -24.11
N VAL A 34 -19.68 19.65 -22.88
CA VAL A 34 -18.93 19.95 -21.65
C VAL A 34 -17.76 18.96 -21.48
N ALA A 35 -17.98 17.67 -21.76
CA ALA A 35 -16.92 16.66 -21.67
C ALA A 35 -15.81 16.91 -22.70
N VAL A 36 -16.15 17.28 -23.93
CA VAL A 36 -15.18 17.60 -25.01
C VAL A 36 -14.40 18.87 -24.64
N VAL A 37 -15.07 19.91 -24.16
CA VAL A 37 -14.41 21.17 -23.74
C VAL A 37 -13.48 20.90 -22.56
N ALA A 38 -13.90 20.12 -21.55
CA ALA A 38 -13.05 19.75 -20.43
C ALA A 38 -11.80 18.97 -20.88
N ALA A 39 -11.96 18.02 -21.82
CA ALA A 39 -10.84 17.27 -22.38
C ALA A 39 -9.89 18.17 -23.18
N LEU A 40 -10.41 19.11 -23.96
CA LEU A 40 -9.59 20.10 -24.70
C LEU A 40 -8.85 21.05 -23.76
N VAL A 41 -9.49 21.51 -22.67
CA VAL A 41 -8.84 22.35 -21.66
C VAL A 41 -7.68 21.58 -21.00
N PHE A 42 -7.86 20.28 -20.71
CA PHE A 42 -6.80 19.43 -20.17
C PHE A 42 -5.64 19.19 -21.16
N ILE A 43 -5.92 19.16 -22.46
CA ILE A 43 -4.89 18.99 -23.51
C ILE A 43 -4.14 20.32 -23.74
N ILE A 44 -4.85 21.45 -23.75
CA ILE A 44 -4.26 22.77 -24.03
C ILE A 44 -3.57 23.35 -22.78
N HIS A 45 -4.11 23.09 -21.60
CA HIS A 45 -3.54 23.45 -20.31
C HIS A 45 -3.38 22.19 -19.47
N PRO A 46 -2.38 21.31 -19.80
CA PRO A 46 -2.06 20.25 -18.88
C PRO A 46 -1.77 20.88 -17.52
N PRO A 47 -2.32 20.34 -16.41
CA PRO A 47 -1.99 20.84 -15.10
C PRO A 47 -0.46 20.86 -15.03
N GLU A 48 0.12 22.04 -14.82
CA GLU A 48 1.55 22.14 -14.51
C GLU A 48 1.74 21.39 -13.22
N PHE A 49 1.97 20.07 -13.33
CA PHE A 49 2.64 19.35 -12.27
C PHE A 49 3.94 20.10 -12.12
N SER A 50 4.04 20.90 -11.06
CA SER A 50 5.28 21.54 -10.66
C SER A 50 6.37 20.50 -10.84
N THR A 51 7.10 20.60 -11.94
CA THR A 51 8.31 19.82 -12.13
C THR A 51 9.23 20.30 -11.05
N VAL A 52 9.17 19.64 -9.90
CA VAL A 52 10.26 19.69 -8.94
C VAL A 52 11.51 19.50 -9.78
N PRO A 53 12.43 20.48 -9.78
CA PRO A 53 13.59 20.44 -10.66
C PRO A 53 14.20 19.06 -10.53
N VAL A 54 14.37 18.38 -11.67
CA VAL A 54 15.06 17.08 -11.75
C VAL A 54 16.47 17.37 -11.26
N GLN A 55 16.65 17.26 -9.96
CA GLN A 55 17.93 17.37 -9.32
C GLN A 55 18.77 16.27 -9.91
N ASP A 56 19.83 16.69 -10.62
CA ASP A 56 20.86 15.95 -11.31
C ASP A 56 20.92 14.47 -10.88
N ARG A 57 20.39 13.57 -11.71
CA ARG A 57 20.38 12.12 -11.47
C ARG A 57 21.78 11.57 -11.71
N ARG A 58 22.73 11.97 -10.86
CA ARG A 58 23.92 11.14 -10.69
C ARG A 58 23.43 9.82 -10.10
N PRO A 59 23.74 8.68 -10.72
CA PRO A 59 23.45 7.39 -10.10
C PRO A 59 24.09 7.41 -8.70
N PRO A 60 23.33 7.04 -7.65
CA PRO A 60 23.89 6.99 -6.31
C PRO A 60 25.13 6.07 -6.34
N PRO A 61 26.17 6.37 -5.56
CA PRO A 61 27.35 5.54 -5.50
C PRO A 61 26.91 4.10 -5.20
N ARG A 62 27.40 3.14 -6.01
CA ARG A 62 27.10 1.70 -5.87
C ARG A 62 27.42 1.29 -4.42
N GLY A 63 26.44 1.24 -3.56
CA GLY A 63 26.68 0.85 -2.15
C GLY A 63 25.51 0.90 -1.19
N THR A 64 24.47 1.66 -1.44
CA THR A 64 23.36 1.84 -0.49
C THR A 64 22.03 1.98 -1.20
N LEU A 65 21.53 0.88 -1.77
CA LEU A 65 20.12 0.76 -2.07
C LEU A 65 19.41 0.31 -0.77
N THR A 66 19.30 1.21 0.18
CA THR A 66 18.17 1.19 1.08
C THR A 66 16.93 1.40 0.21
N HIS A 67 15.91 0.58 0.41
CA HIS A 67 14.59 0.83 -0.20
C HIS A 67 14.29 2.32 0.01
N ASP A 68 14.32 3.11 -1.09
CA ASP A 68 14.24 4.57 -0.99
C ASP A 68 12.81 4.95 -0.57
N THR A 69 12.59 5.01 0.72
CA THR A 69 11.32 5.47 1.31
C THR A 69 11.15 6.98 1.17
N GLY A 70 12.15 7.67 0.61
CA GLY A 70 12.23 9.13 0.65
C GLY A 70 12.47 9.65 2.06
N ARG A 71 12.30 10.95 2.27
CA ARG A 71 12.39 11.53 3.61
C ARG A 71 11.20 11.12 4.46
N ILE A 72 11.49 10.74 5.70
CA ILE A 72 10.52 10.41 6.73
C ILE A 72 10.45 11.61 7.67
N PHE A 73 9.26 12.13 7.87
CA PHE A 73 8.99 13.22 8.82
C PHE A 73 8.24 12.62 10.01
N PRO A 74 8.93 12.37 11.15
CA PRO A 74 8.26 11.90 12.34
C PRO A 74 7.10 12.82 12.73
N ALA A 75 5.95 12.24 13.01
CA ALA A 75 4.86 13.03 13.57
C ALA A 75 5.29 13.59 14.93
N PRO A 76 5.06 14.89 15.20
CA PRO A 76 5.44 15.50 16.47
C PRO A 76 4.72 14.78 17.60
N LEU A 77 5.49 14.38 18.63
CA LEU A 77 4.94 13.78 19.85
C LEU A 77 4.66 14.89 20.86
N PRO A 78 3.51 14.91 21.52
CA PRO A 78 3.31 15.77 22.68
C PRO A 78 4.27 15.37 23.79
N SER A 79 4.62 16.32 24.67
CA SER A 79 5.59 16.09 25.78
C SER A 79 5.20 14.90 26.68
N ALA A 80 3.92 14.55 26.74
CA ALA A 80 3.39 13.37 27.43
C ALA A 80 2.67 12.46 26.42
N ALA A 81 3.41 11.96 25.42
CA ALA A 81 2.84 11.02 24.48
C ALA A 81 2.38 9.74 25.21
N PRO A 82 1.13 9.33 25.05
CA PRO A 82 0.66 8.10 25.68
C PRO A 82 1.46 6.91 25.15
N GLN A 83 2.10 6.19 26.07
CA GLN A 83 2.72 4.91 25.78
C GLN A 83 1.68 3.81 25.93
N VAL A 84 1.58 2.96 24.94
CA VAL A 84 0.70 1.80 24.97
C VAL A 84 1.55 0.56 24.79
N SER A 85 1.44 -0.36 25.73
CA SER A 85 2.05 -1.68 25.60
C SER A 85 1.11 -2.60 24.81
N ALA A 86 1.70 -3.58 24.13
CA ALA A 86 0.92 -4.63 23.48
C ALA A 86 0.06 -5.40 24.49
N PRO A 87 -1.15 -5.84 24.13
CA PRO A 87 -2.07 -6.50 25.04
C PRO A 87 -1.67 -7.95 25.38
N CYS A 88 -0.58 -8.47 24.81
CA CYS A 88 -0.10 -9.81 25.11
C CYS A 88 1.40 -9.83 25.41
N SER A 89 1.84 -10.77 26.24
CA SER A 89 3.25 -10.96 26.63
C SER A 89 4.15 -11.39 25.45
N ALA A 90 3.57 -11.91 24.37
CA ALA A 90 4.33 -12.30 23.17
C ALA A 90 4.92 -11.10 22.43
N LEU A 91 4.33 -9.91 22.61
CA LEU A 91 4.73 -8.66 21.98
C LEU A 91 5.13 -7.67 23.07
N SER A 92 6.41 -7.47 23.29
CA SER A 92 6.92 -6.37 24.13
C SER A 92 7.07 -5.09 23.30
N THR A 93 6.06 -4.77 22.49
CA THR A 93 6.08 -3.63 21.56
C THR A 93 5.61 -2.37 22.27
N THR A 94 6.40 -1.30 22.17
CA THR A 94 6.05 0.02 22.68
C THR A 94 5.43 0.85 21.55
N VAL A 95 4.33 1.54 21.84
CA VAL A 95 3.68 2.42 20.86
C VAL A 95 3.78 3.86 21.36
N LEU A 96 4.29 4.75 20.50
CA LEU A 96 4.33 6.18 20.74
C LEU A 96 3.40 6.87 19.72
N THR A 97 2.35 7.51 20.21
CA THR A 97 1.34 8.11 19.34
C THR A 97 1.18 9.62 19.56
N VAL A 98 0.63 10.28 18.55
CA VAL A 98 0.33 11.72 18.55
C VAL A 98 -0.94 12.07 19.33
N GLY A 99 -1.61 11.13 19.99
CA GLY A 99 -2.82 11.38 20.77
C GLY A 99 -3.49 10.11 21.27
N VAL A 100 -4.48 10.29 22.12
CA VAL A 100 -5.21 9.18 22.79
C VAL A 100 -5.92 8.28 21.77
N SER A 101 -6.56 8.86 20.76
CA SER A 101 -7.25 8.10 19.71
C SER A 101 -6.31 7.19 18.90
N GLY A 102 -5.13 7.71 18.55
CA GLY A 102 -4.09 6.92 17.88
C GLY A 102 -3.56 5.79 18.77
N ALA A 103 -3.44 6.04 20.08
CA ALA A 103 -3.03 5.04 21.05
C ALA A 103 -4.05 3.90 21.18
N VAL A 104 -5.35 4.24 21.31
CA VAL A 104 -6.43 3.26 21.38
C VAL A 104 -6.42 2.41 20.12
N ARG A 105 -6.38 3.05 18.94
CA ARG A 105 -6.37 2.35 17.67
C ARG A 105 -5.22 1.38 17.52
N LEU A 106 -3.99 1.80 17.82
CA LEU A 106 -2.83 0.91 17.73
C LEU A 106 -2.87 -0.23 18.76
N ARG A 107 -3.51 -0.03 19.91
CA ARG A 107 -3.77 -1.12 20.85
C ARG A 107 -4.66 -2.20 20.23
N GLU A 108 -5.71 -1.79 19.52
CA GLU A 108 -6.62 -2.70 18.81
C GLU A 108 -5.86 -3.44 17.69
N VAL A 109 -5.05 -2.73 16.90
CA VAL A 109 -4.19 -3.35 15.88
C VAL A 109 -3.25 -4.38 16.49
N LEU A 110 -2.61 -4.06 17.62
CA LEU A 110 -1.71 -5.00 18.32
C LEU A 110 -2.49 -6.19 18.93
N ALA A 111 -3.76 -6.02 19.29
CA ALA A 111 -4.61 -7.14 19.69
C ALA A 111 -4.80 -8.14 18.54
N ASP A 112 -4.95 -7.66 17.31
CA ASP A 112 -5.03 -8.51 16.13
C ASP A 112 -3.71 -9.25 15.90
N VAL A 113 -2.55 -8.56 16.02
CA VAL A 113 -1.24 -9.21 15.95
C VAL A 113 -1.06 -10.25 17.05
N CYS A 114 -1.58 -9.99 18.26
CA CYS A 114 -1.58 -10.94 19.35
C CYS A 114 -2.42 -12.20 19.06
N ARG A 115 -3.58 -12.04 18.41
CA ARG A 115 -4.39 -13.18 17.95
C ARG A 115 -3.63 -14.04 16.95
N LEU A 116 -2.95 -13.41 16.00
CA LEU A 116 -2.08 -14.11 15.04
C LEU A 116 -0.98 -14.90 15.74
N ALA A 117 -0.38 -14.36 16.81
CA ALA A 117 0.67 -15.01 17.58
C ALA A 117 0.19 -16.31 18.27
N GLN A 118 -1.11 -16.42 18.56
CA GLN A 118 -1.72 -17.58 19.24
C GLN A 118 -2.20 -18.67 18.28
N GLY A 119 -2.34 -18.36 16.98
CA GLY A 119 -3.05 -19.21 16.02
C GLY A 119 -2.22 -20.33 15.36
N GLY A 120 -0.97 -20.57 15.74
CA GLY A 120 -0.16 -21.67 15.19
C GLY A 120 0.16 -21.55 13.70
N VAL A 121 0.59 -20.40 13.27
CA VAL A 121 0.63 -19.87 11.91
C VAL A 121 1.87 -20.18 11.10
N ALA A 122 1.79 -19.85 9.81
CA ALA A 122 2.85 -19.98 8.82
C ALA A 122 4.20 -19.46 9.33
N ARG A 123 5.29 -20.14 8.96
CA ARG A 123 6.67 -19.87 9.42
C ARG A 123 7.05 -18.39 9.32
N ASP A 124 6.77 -17.76 8.17
CA ASP A 124 7.15 -16.36 7.93
C ASP A 124 6.40 -15.40 8.86
N LEU A 125 5.14 -15.71 9.19
CA LEU A 125 4.35 -14.93 10.15
C LEU A 125 4.91 -15.06 11.58
N THR A 126 5.32 -16.26 11.99
CA THR A 126 5.98 -16.47 13.31
C THR A 126 7.27 -15.67 13.41
N VAL A 127 8.09 -15.65 12.36
CA VAL A 127 9.31 -14.84 12.26
C VAL A 127 8.98 -13.35 12.40
N ALA A 128 7.99 -12.88 11.66
CA ALA A 128 7.56 -11.49 11.68
C ALA A 128 7.09 -11.03 13.08
N ILE A 129 6.26 -11.85 13.72
CA ILE A 129 5.79 -11.57 15.08
C ILE A 129 6.96 -11.54 16.08
N GLY A 130 7.92 -12.45 15.93
CA GLY A 130 9.16 -12.45 16.72
C GLY A 130 9.96 -11.17 16.59
N GLY A 131 10.01 -10.59 15.39
CA GLY A 131 10.69 -9.32 15.10
C GLY A 131 10.07 -8.11 15.79
N LEU A 132 8.78 -8.18 16.13
CA LEU A 132 8.09 -7.09 16.83
C LEU A 132 8.47 -6.99 18.32
N ARG A 133 9.13 -7.98 18.89
CA ARG A 133 9.57 -7.94 20.29
C ARG A 133 10.57 -6.80 20.50
N GLY A 134 10.29 -5.92 21.45
CA GLY A 134 11.10 -4.76 21.74
C GLY A 134 11.09 -3.69 20.64
N ALA A 135 10.21 -3.78 19.67
CA ALA A 135 10.05 -2.74 18.67
C ALA A 135 9.27 -1.54 19.21
N THR A 136 9.53 -0.38 18.65
CA THR A 136 8.74 0.84 18.87
C THR A 136 7.95 1.14 17.60
N ILE A 137 6.64 1.45 17.72
CA ILE A 137 5.81 1.87 16.58
C ILE A 137 5.51 3.35 16.72
N ARG A 138 5.74 4.11 15.63
CA ARG A 138 5.49 5.56 15.56
C ARG A 138 4.83 5.92 14.24
N PHE A 139 4.06 7.01 14.25
CA PHE A 139 3.51 7.58 13.01
C PHE A 139 4.49 8.56 12.37
N ALA A 140 4.48 8.59 11.03
CA ALA A 140 5.26 9.50 10.22
C ALA A 140 4.52 9.92 8.96
N VAL A 141 4.92 11.04 8.39
CA VAL A 141 4.57 11.45 7.04
C VAL A 141 5.70 11.02 6.11
N PHE A 142 5.38 10.29 5.06
CA PHE A 142 6.34 9.88 4.05
C PHE A 142 6.28 10.84 2.87
N GLN A 143 7.45 11.28 2.39
CA GLN A 143 7.55 12.14 1.20
C GLN A 143 7.11 11.38 -0.05
N ARG A 144 7.44 10.10 -0.13
CA ARG A 144 7.07 9.25 -1.27
C ARG A 144 5.64 8.75 -1.11
N ALA A 145 4.81 9.02 -2.12
CA ALA A 145 3.45 8.49 -2.17
C ALA A 145 3.48 6.94 -2.27
N GLY A 146 2.50 6.30 -1.62
CA GLY A 146 2.35 4.83 -1.67
C GLY A 146 3.21 4.08 -0.65
N VAL A 147 4.09 4.74 0.12
CA VAL A 147 4.79 4.11 1.24
C VAL A 147 3.83 4.01 2.42
N GLU A 148 3.59 2.78 2.87
CA GLU A 148 2.69 2.47 3.99
C GLU A 148 3.42 2.50 5.33
N SER A 149 4.65 1.98 5.34
CA SER A 149 5.47 1.82 6.53
C SER A 149 6.94 1.64 6.15
N THR A 150 7.80 1.68 7.14
CA THR A 150 9.20 1.23 7.02
C THR A 150 9.77 0.89 8.39
N ALA A 151 10.73 -0.03 8.43
CA ALA A 151 11.47 -0.39 9.63
C ALA A 151 12.83 0.33 9.67
N ASP A 152 13.11 0.96 10.79
CA ASP A 152 14.45 1.43 11.15
C ASP A 152 15.13 0.38 12.04
N PHE A 153 16.11 -0.30 11.48
CA PHE A 153 16.82 -1.39 12.16
C PHE A 153 17.68 -0.91 13.33
N ALA A 154 18.25 0.29 13.21
CA ALA A 154 19.16 0.83 14.23
C ALA A 154 18.42 1.14 15.53
N THR A 155 17.22 1.68 15.43
CA THR A 155 16.40 2.05 16.59
C THR A 155 15.28 1.04 16.88
N ARG A 156 15.16 -0.02 16.07
CA ARG A 156 14.03 -0.98 16.09
C ARG A 156 12.68 -0.27 16.06
N THR A 157 12.57 0.76 15.22
CA THR A 157 11.35 1.56 15.11
C THR A 157 10.62 1.25 13.81
N ILE A 158 9.33 0.96 13.91
CA ILE A 158 8.42 0.88 12.77
C ILE A 158 7.77 2.24 12.61
N TRP A 159 8.00 2.85 11.46
CA TRP A 159 7.35 4.08 11.05
C TRP A 159 6.11 3.74 10.24
N LEU A 160 4.92 4.04 10.76
CA LEU A 160 3.64 3.88 10.05
C LEU A 160 3.21 5.19 9.42
N ASN A 161 2.66 5.12 8.23
CA ASN A 161 2.09 6.30 7.60
C ASN A 161 0.98 6.89 8.47
N ILE A 162 1.01 8.21 8.65
CA ILE A 162 0.07 8.95 9.52
C ILE A 162 -1.40 8.69 9.14
N LYS A 163 -1.69 8.30 7.91
CA LYS A 163 -3.05 7.92 7.49
C LYS A 163 -3.65 6.80 8.34
N PHE A 164 -2.81 5.91 8.89
CA PHE A 164 -3.26 4.82 9.76
C PHE A 164 -3.66 5.27 11.17
N SER A 165 -3.36 6.51 11.56
CA SER A 165 -3.86 7.10 12.80
C SER A 165 -5.33 7.49 12.72
N ARG A 166 -5.88 7.59 11.51
CA ARG A 166 -7.28 8.00 11.28
C ARG A 166 -8.24 6.84 11.51
N SER A 167 -9.42 7.14 12.03
CA SER A 167 -10.42 6.14 12.45
C SER A 167 -11.20 5.48 11.32
N ASN A 168 -11.09 5.96 10.08
CA ASN A 168 -11.89 5.48 8.96
C ASN A 168 -11.37 4.21 8.27
N LEU A 169 -10.17 3.74 8.62
CA LEU A 169 -9.66 2.48 8.11
C LEU A 169 -9.98 1.36 9.10
N PRO A 170 -10.45 0.19 8.67
CA PRO A 170 -10.60 -0.97 9.53
C PRO A 170 -9.28 -1.35 10.21
N VAL A 171 -9.34 -1.68 11.49
CA VAL A 171 -8.17 -1.97 12.33
C VAL A 171 -7.41 -3.18 11.79
N GLU A 172 -8.13 -4.21 11.41
CA GLU A 172 -7.59 -5.45 10.86
C GLU A 172 -6.77 -5.25 9.58
N GLN A 173 -6.98 -4.13 8.87
CA GLN A 173 -6.19 -3.81 7.67
C GLN A 173 -4.81 -3.25 7.98
N VAL A 174 -4.56 -2.79 9.20
CA VAL A 174 -3.27 -2.20 9.60
C VAL A 174 -2.32 -3.26 10.14
N ALA A 175 -2.84 -4.29 10.81
CA ALA A 175 -2.03 -5.36 11.39
C ALA A 175 -1.08 -6.06 10.37
N PRO A 176 -1.50 -6.39 9.13
CA PRO A 176 -0.61 -6.96 8.13
C PRO A 176 0.59 -6.08 7.78
N VAL A 177 0.41 -4.74 7.78
CA VAL A 177 1.50 -3.78 7.53
C VAL A 177 2.53 -3.83 8.65
N ILE A 178 2.09 -3.90 9.90
CA ILE A 178 3.00 -4.04 11.07
C ILE A 178 3.73 -5.39 11.02
N VAL A 179 3.04 -6.46 10.64
CA VAL A 179 3.63 -7.80 10.48
C VAL A 179 4.73 -7.77 9.42
N HIS A 180 4.50 -7.12 8.28
CA HIS A 180 5.51 -6.95 7.23
C HIS A 180 6.80 -6.33 7.78
N GLU A 181 6.69 -5.21 8.50
CA GLU A 181 7.85 -4.54 9.10
C GLU A 181 8.49 -5.36 10.22
N GLY A 182 7.68 -6.14 10.95
CA GLY A 182 8.19 -7.09 11.95
C GLY A 182 9.10 -8.15 11.33
N TYR A 183 8.79 -8.61 10.11
CA TYR A 183 9.65 -9.54 9.39
C TYR A 183 11.03 -8.94 9.11
N HIS A 184 11.07 -7.68 8.67
CA HIS A 184 12.32 -6.96 8.47
C HIS A 184 13.11 -6.82 9.77
N LEU A 185 12.46 -6.44 10.87
CA LEU A 185 13.11 -6.31 12.18
C LEU A 185 13.65 -7.64 12.74
N ALA A 186 13.11 -8.79 12.31
CA ALA A 186 13.63 -10.10 12.69
C ALA A 186 14.98 -10.43 12.04
N HIS A 187 15.29 -9.82 10.88
CA HIS A 187 16.46 -10.16 10.07
C HIS A 187 17.65 -9.22 10.24
N LEU A 188 17.56 -8.16 11.03
CA LEU A 188 18.62 -7.24 11.50
C LEU A 188 19.72 -6.88 10.47
N GLN A 189 19.41 -6.85 9.18
CA GLN A 189 20.39 -6.50 8.14
C GLN A 189 20.26 -5.04 7.75
N VAL A 190 21.40 -4.40 7.50
CA VAL A 190 21.49 -2.96 7.16
C VAL A 190 20.77 -2.60 5.85
N ALA A 191 20.48 -3.58 5.00
CA ALA A 191 19.74 -3.38 3.76
C ALA A 191 18.84 -4.57 3.45
N VAL A 192 17.60 -4.28 3.08
CA VAL A 192 16.60 -5.28 2.72
C VAL A 192 16.99 -5.96 1.41
N THR A 193 17.08 -7.30 1.41
CA THR A 193 17.28 -8.10 0.20
C THR A 193 15.94 -8.46 -0.45
N ALA A 194 15.97 -8.85 -1.72
CA ALA A 194 14.80 -9.36 -2.43
C ALA A 194 14.19 -10.58 -1.71
N SER A 195 15.04 -11.45 -1.15
CA SER A 195 14.59 -12.62 -0.39
C SER A 195 13.88 -12.22 0.90
N GLN A 196 14.38 -11.23 1.62
CA GLN A 196 13.71 -10.71 2.84
C GLN A 196 12.39 -10.03 2.51
N GLU A 197 12.34 -9.20 1.46
CA GLU A 197 11.10 -8.57 1.01
C GLU A 197 10.06 -9.63 0.63
N LEU A 198 10.45 -10.67 -0.09
CA LEU A 198 9.54 -11.77 -0.44
C LEU A 198 9.02 -12.49 0.81
N GLY A 199 9.86 -12.71 1.82
CA GLY A 199 9.47 -13.27 3.11
C GLY A 199 8.49 -12.35 3.86
N ALA A 200 8.76 -11.04 3.90
CA ALA A 200 7.88 -10.04 4.50
C ALA A 200 6.50 -10.02 3.82
N ARG A 201 6.45 -10.10 2.48
CA ARG A 201 5.20 -10.19 1.73
C ARG A 201 4.43 -11.49 2.01
N ARG A 202 5.11 -12.61 2.22
CA ARG A 202 4.44 -13.86 2.63
C ARG A 202 3.85 -13.76 4.02
N ALA A 203 4.55 -13.16 4.97
CA ALA A 203 4.04 -12.91 6.31
C ALA A 203 2.82 -11.97 6.27
N GLU A 204 2.88 -10.91 5.47
CA GLU A 204 1.79 -9.97 5.25
C GLU A 204 0.55 -10.68 4.68
N VAL A 205 0.69 -11.49 3.62
CA VAL A 205 -0.41 -12.27 3.03
C VAL A 205 -1.00 -13.25 4.03
N ALA A 206 -0.18 -13.90 4.85
CA ALA A 206 -0.67 -14.79 5.90
C ALA A 206 -1.52 -14.02 6.93
N ALA A 207 -1.06 -12.85 7.37
CA ALA A 207 -1.84 -12.00 8.27
C ALA A 207 -3.14 -11.52 7.63
N CYS A 208 -3.12 -11.12 6.34
CA CYS A 208 -4.33 -10.73 5.61
C CYS A 208 -5.36 -11.86 5.57
N ARG A 209 -4.92 -13.10 5.32
CA ARG A 209 -5.82 -14.29 5.25
C ARG A 209 -6.49 -14.59 6.57
N GLU A 210 -5.79 -14.41 7.68
CA GLU A 210 -6.29 -14.70 9.02
C GLU A 210 -7.24 -13.60 9.55
N LEU A 211 -7.01 -12.36 9.15
CA LEU A 211 -7.73 -11.21 9.75
C LEU A 211 -8.84 -10.66 8.87
N ILE A 212 -8.76 -10.80 7.55
CA ILE A 212 -9.59 -10.05 6.61
C ILE A 212 -10.21 -11.00 5.59
N SER A 213 -11.53 -10.91 5.39
CA SER A 213 -12.17 -11.60 4.26
C SER A 213 -11.57 -11.14 2.93
N VAL A 214 -11.33 -12.06 2.01
CA VAL A 214 -10.64 -11.81 0.71
C VAL A 214 -11.31 -10.68 -0.07
N ASP A 215 -12.65 -10.56 -0.01
CA ASP A 215 -13.40 -9.51 -0.69
C ASP A 215 -13.11 -8.10 -0.15
N HIS A 216 -12.68 -8.00 1.13
CA HIS A 216 -12.35 -6.76 1.81
C HIS A 216 -10.84 -6.49 1.88
N TRP A 217 -10.02 -7.27 1.17
CA TRP A 217 -8.58 -7.08 1.17
C TRP A 217 -8.20 -5.69 0.66
N PRO A 218 -7.41 -4.93 1.42
CA PRO A 218 -6.85 -3.67 0.97
C PRO A 218 -5.85 -3.91 -0.16
N ARG A 219 -5.48 -2.83 -0.85
CA ARG A 219 -4.58 -2.90 -2.00
C ARG A 219 -3.25 -3.59 -1.66
N TRP A 220 -2.65 -3.26 -0.52
CA TRP A 220 -1.36 -3.85 -0.13
C TRP A 220 -1.42 -5.36 0.07
N CYS A 221 -2.52 -5.92 0.64
CA CYS A 221 -2.72 -7.36 0.71
C CYS A 221 -2.82 -8.00 -0.68
N LYS A 222 -3.51 -7.34 -1.63
CA LYS A 222 -3.65 -7.80 -3.01
C LYS A 222 -2.32 -7.75 -3.75
N ASP A 223 -1.55 -6.67 -3.60
CA ASP A 223 -0.23 -6.50 -4.22
C ASP A 223 0.76 -7.53 -3.66
N ALA A 224 0.77 -7.75 -2.34
CA ALA A 224 1.59 -8.77 -1.70
C ALA A 224 1.23 -10.18 -2.21
N ARG A 225 -0.05 -10.49 -2.33
CA ARG A 225 -0.52 -11.78 -2.88
C ARG A 225 -0.09 -11.96 -4.32
N ALA A 226 -0.28 -10.95 -5.17
CA ALA A 226 0.10 -11.02 -6.57
C ALA A 226 1.60 -11.34 -6.76
N LEU A 227 2.46 -10.82 -5.88
CA LEU A 227 3.88 -11.14 -5.88
C LEU A 227 4.16 -12.56 -5.36
N THR A 228 3.52 -12.97 -4.26
CA THR A 228 3.78 -14.27 -3.61
C THR A 228 3.16 -15.45 -4.32
N ASP A 229 2.17 -15.25 -5.18
CA ASP A 229 1.57 -16.30 -6.03
C ASP A 229 2.46 -16.61 -7.26
N LEU A 230 3.48 -15.78 -7.55
CA LEU A 230 4.47 -16.07 -8.60
C LEU A 230 5.44 -17.18 -8.17
N PRO A 231 6.04 -17.92 -9.12
CA PRO A 231 7.20 -18.76 -8.85
C PRO A 231 8.30 -17.95 -8.15
N ALA A 232 8.93 -18.49 -7.12
CA ALA A 232 9.88 -17.77 -6.27
C ALA A 232 11.00 -17.07 -7.07
N ALA A 233 11.56 -17.73 -8.09
CA ALA A 233 12.58 -17.13 -8.96
C ALA A 233 12.07 -15.86 -9.64
N ARG A 234 10.84 -15.89 -10.17
CA ARG A 234 10.23 -14.75 -10.85
C ARG A 234 9.91 -13.60 -9.89
N ALA A 235 9.42 -13.91 -8.69
CA ALA A 235 9.19 -12.90 -7.66
C ALA A 235 10.51 -12.19 -7.26
N LEU A 236 11.59 -12.96 -7.08
CA LEU A 236 12.91 -12.40 -6.76
C LEU A 236 13.46 -11.51 -7.90
N GLU A 237 13.36 -11.93 -9.17
CA GLU A 237 13.73 -11.10 -10.31
C GLU A 237 13.02 -9.76 -10.32
N LEU A 238 11.68 -9.76 -10.06
CA LEU A 238 10.90 -8.53 -10.01
C LEU A 238 11.36 -7.62 -8.87
N LEU A 239 11.65 -8.18 -7.69
CA LEU A 239 12.14 -7.42 -6.55
C LEU A 239 13.53 -6.84 -6.83
N VAL A 240 14.44 -7.61 -7.42
CA VAL A 240 15.76 -7.10 -7.83
C VAL A 240 15.62 -5.99 -8.85
N SER A 241 14.72 -6.12 -9.85
CA SER A 241 14.45 -5.06 -10.82
C SER A 241 13.83 -3.81 -10.20
N ALA A 242 13.12 -3.97 -9.08
CA ALA A 242 12.57 -2.86 -8.28
C ALA A 242 13.62 -2.19 -7.36
N GLY A 243 14.87 -2.70 -7.33
CA GLY A 243 15.98 -2.09 -6.60
C GLY A 243 16.37 -2.77 -5.28
N TYR A 244 15.75 -3.90 -4.94
CA TYR A 244 16.20 -4.71 -3.80
C TYR A 244 17.51 -5.43 -4.13
N ARG A 245 18.35 -5.65 -3.11
CA ARG A 245 19.56 -6.46 -3.28
C ARG A 245 19.19 -7.91 -3.56
N PRO A 246 19.96 -8.62 -4.40
CA PRO A 246 19.78 -10.05 -4.63
C PRO A 246 19.97 -10.88 -3.35
#